data_23c1ef5903b9d44036285df65df7fc86
#
_entry.id   23c1ef5903b9d44036285df65df7fc86
#
_cell.length_a   1.000
_cell.length_b   1.000
_cell.length_c   1.000
_cell.angle_alpha   90.00
_cell.angle_beta   90.00
_cell.angle_gamma   90.00
#
_symmetry.space_group_name_H-M   'P 1'
#
loop_
_entity.id
_entity.type
_entity.pdbx_description
1 polymer ?
#
loop_
_entity_poly.entity_id
_entity_poly.type
_entity_poly.pdbx_seq_one_letter_code
_entity_poly.pdbx_strand_id
1 'polypeptide(L)'
;NSLASQGPLLEFFHFLDRNRDLAKVMIGPHGDLAFVNRLKDQIEKRTLQVLESAQSDANYKYLCSFIITGCVGVVETWLKESNPQSPEEMAEILGAMLLRQLNFAPGPA
;
A
#
# COMPACT_ATOMS: atom_id res chain seq x y z
N ASN A 1 -16.22 -2.39 -4.59
CA ASN A 1 -15.43 -3.39 -3.93
C ASN A 1 -15.07 -2.96 -2.53
N SER A 2 -15.32 -3.82 -1.56
CA SER A 2 -15.14 -3.48 -0.16
C SER A 2 -13.69 -3.21 0.23
N LEU A 3 -12.72 -3.81 -0.46
CA LEU A 3 -11.30 -3.57 -0.18
C LEU A 3 -10.91 -2.15 -0.55
N ALA A 4 -11.48 -1.61 -1.62
CA ALA A 4 -11.10 -0.31 -2.12
C ALA A 4 -11.91 0.81 -1.47
N SER A 5 -13.21 0.62 -1.31
CA SER A 5 -14.11 1.71 -0.92
C SER A 5 -14.36 1.82 0.57
N GLN A 6 -13.99 0.80 1.34
CA GLN A 6 -14.25 0.79 2.78
C GLN A 6 -13.07 0.19 3.52
N GLY A 7 -12.95 0.54 4.78
CA GLY A 7 -12.00 -0.07 5.67
C GLY A 7 -10.63 0.57 5.66
N PRO A 8 -9.59 -0.22 5.94
CA PRO A 8 -8.28 0.32 6.30
C PRO A 8 -7.60 1.13 5.20
N LEU A 9 -7.81 0.76 3.94
CA LEU A 9 -7.14 1.45 2.85
C LEU A 9 -7.66 2.87 2.70
N LEU A 10 -8.97 3.04 2.76
CA LEU A 10 -9.57 4.37 2.70
C LEU A 10 -9.18 5.21 3.90
N GLU A 11 -9.24 4.63 5.10
CA GLU A 11 -8.83 5.33 6.32
C GLU A 11 -7.38 5.77 6.26
N PHE A 12 -6.53 4.92 5.70
CA PHE A 12 -5.11 5.22 5.54
C PHE A 12 -4.90 6.45 4.65
N PHE A 13 -5.56 6.48 3.50
CA PHE A 13 -5.42 7.62 2.60
C PHE A 13 -6.04 8.89 3.19
N HIS A 14 -7.13 8.79 3.94
CA HIS A 14 -7.68 9.95 4.64
C HIS A 14 -6.70 10.48 5.67
N PHE A 15 -6.06 9.59 6.41
CA PHE A 15 -5.05 10.00 7.40
C PHE A 15 -3.89 10.73 6.72
N LEU A 16 -3.39 10.18 5.63
CA LEU A 16 -2.29 10.81 4.90
C LEU A 16 -2.70 12.16 4.33
N ASP A 17 -3.92 12.25 3.83
CA ASP A 17 -4.41 13.50 3.24
C ASP A 17 -4.52 14.62 4.28
N ARG A 18 -4.99 14.27 5.47
CA ARG A 18 -5.09 15.25 6.57
C ARG A 18 -3.73 15.72 7.05
N ASN A 19 -2.70 14.90 6.87
CA ASN A 19 -1.33 15.18 7.32
C ASN A 19 -0.35 15.26 6.16
N ARG A 20 -0.85 15.72 5.01
CA ARG A 20 -0.12 15.61 3.75
C ARG A 20 1.28 16.21 3.80
N ASP A 21 1.42 17.43 4.31
CA ASP A 21 2.71 18.10 4.33
C ASP A 21 3.71 17.38 5.22
N LEU A 22 3.26 16.94 6.38
CA LEU A 22 4.10 16.18 7.30
C LEU A 22 4.49 14.83 6.71
N ALA A 23 3.53 14.12 6.14
CA ALA A 23 3.77 12.81 5.55
C ALA A 23 4.78 12.92 4.40
N LYS A 24 4.67 13.97 3.59
CA LYS A 24 5.58 14.21 2.49
C LYS A 24 7.02 14.36 2.99
N VAL A 25 7.22 15.11 4.06
CA VAL A 25 8.55 15.29 4.65
C VAL A 25 9.05 13.98 5.24
N MET A 26 8.21 13.25 5.95
CA MET A 26 8.63 12.04 6.67
C MET A 26 8.97 10.88 5.73
N ILE A 27 8.35 10.84 4.55
CA ILE A 27 8.61 9.79 3.56
C ILE A 27 9.76 10.17 2.64
N GLY A 28 10.08 11.45 2.53
CA GLY A 28 11.12 11.95 1.63
C GLY A 28 12.52 11.47 1.93
N PRO A 29 13.49 11.86 1.09
CA PRO A 29 14.88 11.37 1.21
C PRO A 29 15.55 11.67 2.55
N HIS A 30 15.13 12.74 3.20
CA HIS A 30 15.66 13.13 4.51
C HIS A 30 14.62 12.90 5.61
N GLY A 31 13.72 11.97 5.37
CA GLY A 31 12.61 11.74 6.28
C GLY A 31 12.94 10.82 7.43
N ASP A 32 11.90 10.39 8.11
CA ASP A 32 12.00 9.56 9.30
C ASP A 32 11.93 8.08 8.91
N LEU A 33 13.04 7.39 9.00
CA LEU A 33 13.11 5.97 8.66
C LEU A 33 12.18 5.14 9.55
N ALA A 34 12.03 5.52 10.81
CA ALA A 34 11.13 4.81 11.71
C ALA A 34 9.67 4.93 11.23
N PHE A 35 9.29 6.09 10.72
CA PHE A 35 7.95 6.27 10.16
C PHE A 35 7.73 5.37 8.94
N VAL A 36 8.70 5.37 8.03
CA VAL A 36 8.61 4.54 6.82
C VAL A 36 8.54 3.05 7.19
N ASN A 37 9.32 2.64 8.17
CA ASN A 37 9.30 1.24 8.61
C ASN A 37 7.96 0.86 9.25
N ARG A 38 7.37 1.75 10.03
CA ARG A 38 6.03 1.50 10.59
C ARG A 38 4.98 1.41 9.50
N LEU A 39 5.11 2.25 8.47
CA LEU A 39 4.22 2.20 7.32
C LEU A 39 4.33 0.85 6.63
N LYS A 40 5.54 0.39 6.38
CA LYS A 40 5.79 -0.92 5.77
C LYS A 40 5.23 -2.05 6.61
N ASP A 41 5.38 -1.97 7.94
CA ASP A 41 4.85 -2.98 8.84
C ASP A 41 3.32 -3.06 8.76
N GLN A 42 2.64 -1.92 8.69
CA GLN A 42 1.19 -1.90 8.56
C GLN A 42 0.74 -2.52 7.24
N ILE A 43 1.42 -2.19 6.17
CA ILE A 43 1.13 -2.76 4.85
C ILE A 43 1.36 -4.26 4.88
N GLU A 44 2.46 -4.71 5.49
CA GLU A 44 2.78 -6.12 5.57
C GLU A 44 1.70 -6.90 6.32
N LYS A 45 1.25 -6.39 7.46
CA LYS A 45 0.20 -7.04 8.24
C LYS A 45 -1.07 -7.22 7.43
N ARG A 46 -1.47 -6.19 6.67
CA ARG A 46 -2.65 -6.29 5.83
C ARG A 46 -2.45 -7.29 4.70
N THR A 47 -1.25 -7.28 4.10
CA THR A 47 -0.92 -8.20 3.02
C THR A 47 -0.96 -9.65 3.51
N LEU A 48 -0.41 -9.89 4.70
CA LEU A 48 -0.42 -11.23 5.29
C LEU A 48 -1.84 -11.75 5.50
N GLN A 49 -2.75 -10.89 5.95
CA GLN A 49 -4.14 -11.28 6.15
C GLN A 49 -4.79 -11.73 4.85
N VAL A 50 -4.49 -11.04 3.76
CA VAL A 50 -5.09 -11.36 2.46
C VAL A 50 -4.41 -12.55 1.80
N LEU A 51 -3.11 -12.70 2.01
CA LEU A 51 -2.29 -13.77 1.39
C LEU A 51 -2.10 -14.99 2.27
N GLU A 52 -2.93 -15.15 3.30
CA GLU A 52 -2.76 -16.23 4.25
C GLU A 52 -2.64 -17.60 3.58
N SER A 53 -3.44 -17.83 2.54
CA SER A 53 -3.43 -19.11 1.82
C SER A 53 -2.17 -19.31 0.99
N ALA A 54 -1.44 -18.24 0.70
CA ALA A 54 -0.23 -18.30 -0.14
C ALA A 54 1.06 -18.38 0.67
N GLN A 55 0.98 -18.45 1.98
CA GLN A 55 2.17 -18.40 2.85
C GLN A 55 3.11 -19.58 2.64
N SER A 56 2.61 -20.68 2.12
CA SER A 56 3.44 -21.86 1.87
C SER A 56 4.18 -21.76 0.52
N ASP A 57 3.86 -20.78 -0.30
CA ASP A 57 4.52 -20.58 -1.59
C ASP A 57 5.95 -20.09 -1.36
N ALA A 58 6.91 -20.70 -2.06
CA ALA A 58 8.33 -20.32 -1.95
C ALA A 58 8.55 -18.87 -2.38
N ASN A 59 7.69 -18.33 -3.25
CA ASN A 59 7.81 -16.97 -3.75
C ASN A 59 7.06 -15.95 -2.90
N TYR A 60 6.42 -16.40 -1.82
CA TYR A 60 5.58 -15.54 -0.99
C TYR A 60 6.34 -14.31 -0.47
N LYS A 61 7.56 -14.51 0.01
CA LYS A 61 8.34 -13.39 0.56
C LYS A 61 8.69 -12.35 -0.50
N TYR A 62 8.91 -12.79 -1.73
CA TYR A 62 9.20 -11.86 -2.83
C TYR A 62 7.95 -11.10 -3.25
N LEU A 63 6.80 -11.76 -3.27
CA LEU A 63 5.54 -11.10 -3.55
C LEU A 63 5.22 -10.03 -2.50
N CYS A 64 5.41 -10.36 -1.22
CA CYS A 64 5.20 -9.41 -0.14
C CYS A 64 6.11 -8.20 -0.29
N SER A 65 7.39 -8.43 -0.58
CA SER A 65 8.36 -7.35 -0.77
C SER A 65 7.94 -6.44 -1.92
N PHE A 66 7.51 -7.03 -3.02
CA PHE A 66 7.04 -6.29 -4.18
C PHE A 66 5.83 -5.42 -3.84
N ILE A 67 4.85 -6.01 -3.17
CA ILE A 67 3.62 -5.30 -2.80
C ILE A 67 3.92 -4.15 -1.82
N ILE A 68 4.71 -4.42 -0.79
CA ILE A 68 5.03 -3.41 0.23
C ILE A 68 5.77 -2.24 -0.40
N THR A 69 6.79 -2.52 -1.18
CA THR A 69 7.60 -1.48 -1.82
C THR A 69 6.76 -0.70 -2.82
N GLY A 70 5.92 -1.39 -3.57
CA GLY A 70 5.02 -0.75 -4.52
C GLY A 70 4.03 0.18 -3.84
N CYS A 71 3.45 -0.24 -2.72
CA CYS A 71 2.53 0.60 -1.97
C CYS A 71 3.21 1.87 -1.48
N VAL A 72 4.42 1.76 -0.94
CA VAL A 72 5.16 2.95 -0.50
C VAL A 72 5.42 3.88 -1.68
N GLY A 73 5.78 3.32 -2.84
CA GLY A 73 6.01 4.11 -4.04
C GLY A 73 4.76 4.84 -4.51
N VAL A 74 3.61 4.19 -4.45
CA VAL A 74 2.35 4.81 -4.83
C VAL A 74 2.03 5.98 -3.89
N VAL A 75 2.22 5.77 -2.59
CA VAL A 75 1.98 6.83 -1.60
C VAL A 75 2.91 8.02 -1.84
N GLU A 76 4.19 7.77 -2.07
CA GLU A 76 5.14 8.83 -2.35
C GLU A 76 4.73 9.63 -3.58
N THR A 77 4.36 8.94 -4.65
CA THR A 77 3.95 9.59 -5.89
C THR A 77 2.74 10.47 -5.66
N TRP A 78 1.75 9.95 -4.95
CA TRP A 78 0.53 10.68 -4.65
C TRP A 78 0.79 11.93 -3.81
N LEU A 79 1.65 11.81 -2.81
CA LEU A 79 1.97 12.94 -1.94
C LEU A 79 2.68 14.08 -2.66
N LYS A 80 3.38 13.76 -3.75
CA LYS A 80 4.11 14.76 -4.54
C LYS A 80 3.25 15.45 -5.59
N GLU A 81 2.05 14.94 -5.84
CA GLU A 81 1.18 15.50 -6.87
C GLU A 81 0.70 16.89 -6.48
N SER A 82 0.71 17.83 -7.45
CA SER A 82 0.19 19.16 -7.22
C SER A 82 -1.34 19.18 -7.24
N ASN A 83 -1.93 18.24 -7.95
CA ASN A 83 -3.40 18.12 -8.03
C ASN A 83 -3.76 16.65 -7.79
N PRO A 84 -3.67 16.20 -6.53
CA PRO A 84 -3.80 14.77 -6.24
C PRO A 84 -5.24 14.29 -6.34
N GLN A 85 -5.36 13.00 -6.64
CA GLN A 85 -6.63 12.30 -6.51
C GLN A 85 -7.11 12.37 -5.06
N SER A 86 -8.41 12.22 -4.87
CA SER A 86 -8.98 12.15 -3.53
C SER A 86 -8.56 10.86 -2.83
N PRO A 87 -8.65 10.81 -1.50
CA PRO A 87 -8.43 9.56 -0.77
C PRO A 87 -9.31 8.43 -1.27
N GLU A 88 -10.57 8.72 -1.63
CA GLU A 88 -11.49 7.72 -2.17
C GLU A 88 -10.98 7.14 -3.49
N GLU A 89 -10.53 8.02 -4.38
CA GLU A 89 -9.97 7.60 -5.66
C GLU A 89 -8.70 6.79 -5.48
N MET A 90 -7.84 7.22 -4.55
CA MET A 90 -6.60 6.50 -4.28
C MET A 90 -6.85 5.12 -3.70
N ALA A 91 -7.84 5.00 -2.82
CA ALA A 91 -8.20 3.69 -2.27
C ALA A 91 -8.67 2.75 -3.39
N GLU A 92 -9.44 3.27 -4.34
CA GLU A 92 -9.86 2.50 -5.51
C GLU A 92 -8.69 2.08 -6.38
N ILE A 93 -7.81 3.02 -6.69
CA ILE A 93 -6.65 2.77 -7.55
C ILE A 93 -5.73 1.73 -6.93
N LEU A 94 -5.33 1.94 -5.70
CA LEU A 94 -4.40 1.02 -5.05
C LEU A 94 -5.07 -0.33 -4.76
N GLY A 95 -6.34 -0.31 -4.37
CA GLY A 95 -7.10 -1.54 -4.16
C GLY A 95 -7.15 -2.40 -5.41
N ALA A 96 -7.39 -1.77 -6.57
CA ALA A 96 -7.43 -2.51 -7.83
C ALA A 96 -6.07 -3.10 -8.17
N MET A 97 -5.00 -2.35 -7.94
CA MET A 97 -3.64 -2.85 -8.18
C MET A 97 -3.32 -4.04 -7.29
N LEU A 98 -3.69 -3.97 -6.02
CA LEU A 98 -3.45 -5.05 -5.07
C LEU A 98 -4.23 -6.30 -5.47
N LEU A 99 -5.49 -6.16 -5.87
CA LEU A 99 -6.29 -7.29 -6.31
C LEU A 99 -5.69 -7.98 -7.54
N ARG A 100 -5.14 -7.20 -8.46
CA ARG A 100 -4.49 -7.78 -9.64
C ARG A 100 -3.28 -8.62 -9.23
N GLN A 101 -2.48 -8.12 -8.31
CA GLN A 101 -1.31 -8.86 -7.85
C GLN A 101 -1.71 -10.15 -7.14
N LEU A 102 -2.76 -10.09 -6.33
CA LEU A 102 -3.24 -11.25 -5.58
C LEU A 102 -3.86 -12.31 -6.50
N ASN A 103 -4.54 -11.87 -7.56
CA ASN A 103 -5.20 -12.77 -8.49
C ASN A 103 -4.29 -13.27 -9.60
N PHE A 104 -3.14 -12.66 -9.75
CA PHE A 104 -2.16 -13.00 -10.76
C PHE A 104 -1.12 -13.98 -10.21
N ALA A 105 -1.47 -14.72 -9.17
CA ALA A 105 -0.59 -15.80 -8.74
C ALA A 105 -0.44 -16.75 -9.93
N PRO A 106 0.81 -17.09 -10.33
CA PRO A 106 0.98 -18.03 -11.42
C PRO A 106 0.30 -19.32 -11.04
N GLY A 107 -0.58 -19.77 -11.92
CA GLY A 107 -1.24 -21.02 -11.70
C GLY A 107 -0.22 -22.13 -11.62
N PRO A 108 -0.64 -23.31 -11.22
CA PRO A 108 0.24 -24.46 -11.24
C PRO A 108 0.70 -24.66 -12.67
N ALA A 109 1.97 -24.59 -12.86
CA ALA A 109 2.54 -24.72 -14.18
C ALA A 109 2.29 -26.14 -14.71
#